data_293f123494b76d67f552fd9093d48c69
#
_entry.id   293f123494b76d67f552fd9093d48c69
#
_cell.length_a   1.000
_cell.length_b   1.000
_cell.length_c   1.000
_cell.angle_alpha   90.00
_cell.angle_beta   90.00
_cell.angle_gamma   90.00
#
_symmetry.space_group_name_H-M   'P 1'
#
loop_
_entity.id
_entity.type
_entity.pdbx_description
1 polymer ?
#
loop_
_entity_poly.entity_id
_entity_poly.type
_entity_poly.pdbx_seq_one_letter_code
_entity_poly.pdbx_strand_id
1 'polypeptide(L)'
;AMDAGNMLKPMLARGELHCIGATTLDEYRQYIEKDAALERRFQPVMVDEPSVEDAISILRGLKERYEVFHGVKITDSALVAAATLSNRYISDRFLPDKAIDLVDEACALIKTELDSMPTELDGLQRRIMQLEIEEAALKKENDRLSQDRLVNLQKELGELRDEYDDSEEETFKK
;
A
#
# COMPACT_ATOMS: atom_id res chain seq x y z
N ALA A 1 27.59 -28.28 4.76
CA ALA A 1 27.50 -26.92 4.21
C ALA A 1 28.81 -26.21 4.55
N MET A 2 29.51 -25.67 3.53
CA MET A 2 30.70 -24.83 3.79
C MET A 2 30.20 -23.56 4.48
N ASP A 3 30.65 -23.34 5.70
CA ASP A 3 30.31 -22.17 6.48
C ASP A 3 31.07 -20.96 5.91
N ALA A 4 30.34 -20.01 5.33
CA ALA A 4 30.91 -18.79 4.75
C ALA A 4 31.75 -18.02 5.78
N GLY A 5 31.41 -18.07 7.07
CA GLY A 5 32.15 -17.45 8.15
C GLY A 5 33.60 -17.98 8.24
N ASN A 6 33.79 -19.28 8.08
CA ASN A 6 35.13 -19.88 8.12
C ASN A 6 36.00 -19.49 6.91
N MET A 7 35.41 -19.18 5.76
CA MET A 7 36.13 -18.67 4.60
C MET A 7 36.59 -17.22 4.77
N LEU A 8 35.79 -16.39 5.45
CA LEU A 8 36.07 -14.97 5.66
C LEU A 8 37.11 -14.72 6.79
N LYS A 9 37.17 -15.57 7.81
CA LYS A 9 38.05 -15.41 8.96
C LYS A 9 39.54 -15.17 8.62
N PRO A 10 40.15 -15.93 7.68
CA PRO A 10 41.55 -15.68 7.30
C PRO A 10 41.77 -14.35 6.61
N MET A 11 40.85 -13.92 5.75
CA MET A 11 40.95 -12.65 5.01
C MET A 11 40.77 -11.44 5.95
N LEU A 12 39.82 -11.55 6.88
CA LEU A 12 39.64 -10.56 7.95
C LEU A 12 40.87 -10.48 8.88
N ALA A 13 41.49 -11.64 9.16
CA ALA A 13 42.68 -11.71 9.99
C ALA A 13 43.89 -11.00 9.39
N ARG A 14 44.03 -11.06 8.07
CA ARG A 14 45.13 -10.41 7.32
C ARG A 14 44.84 -8.96 6.93
N GLY A 15 43.66 -8.44 7.27
CA GLY A 15 43.23 -7.09 6.86
C GLY A 15 42.99 -6.93 5.36
N GLU A 16 42.83 -8.03 4.66
CA GLU A 16 42.53 -8.05 3.21
C GLU A 16 41.08 -7.72 2.88
N LEU A 17 40.20 -7.88 3.91
CA LEU A 17 38.77 -7.66 3.76
C LEU A 17 38.28 -6.65 4.81
N HIS A 18 37.64 -5.58 4.36
CA HIS A 18 36.85 -4.67 5.18
C HIS A 18 35.38 -5.03 5.02
N CYS A 19 34.68 -5.32 6.10
CA CYS A 19 33.32 -5.81 6.08
C CYS A 19 32.46 -5.03 7.09
N ILE A 20 31.29 -4.62 6.66
CA ILE A 20 30.24 -4.10 7.54
C ILE A 20 29.09 -5.10 7.45
N GLY A 21 28.68 -5.64 8.59
CA GLY A 21 27.56 -6.58 8.70
C GLY A 21 26.44 -5.97 9.52
N ALA A 22 25.22 -6.31 9.18
CA ALA A 22 24.03 -6.01 9.97
C ALA A 22 23.38 -7.31 10.42
N THR A 23 22.93 -7.37 11.67
CA THR A 23 22.32 -8.54 12.28
C THR A 23 21.43 -8.10 13.46
N THR A 24 20.63 -9.03 13.99
CA THR A 24 19.87 -8.80 15.21
C THR A 24 20.75 -9.06 16.45
N LEU A 25 20.35 -8.52 17.60
CA LEU A 25 21.07 -8.77 18.87
C LEU A 25 21.15 -10.24 19.24
N ASP A 26 20.10 -10.98 18.97
CA ASP A 26 20.04 -12.41 19.29
C ASP A 26 20.96 -13.23 18.40
N GLU A 27 20.99 -12.93 17.10
CA GLU A 27 21.91 -13.54 16.15
C GLU A 27 23.36 -13.18 16.45
N TYR A 28 23.62 -11.90 16.78
CA TYR A 28 24.96 -11.47 17.21
C TYR A 28 25.45 -12.28 18.40
N ARG A 29 24.65 -12.40 19.47
CA ARG A 29 24.96 -13.20 20.65
C ARG A 29 25.15 -14.68 20.33
N GLN A 30 24.36 -15.21 19.40
CA GLN A 30 24.38 -16.62 19.04
C GLN A 30 25.58 -16.99 18.16
N TYR A 31 25.95 -16.15 17.20
CA TYR A 31 26.89 -16.50 16.15
C TYR A 31 28.19 -15.69 16.15
N ILE A 32 28.21 -14.46 16.60
CA ILE A 32 29.39 -13.60 16.59
C ILE A 32 30.11 -13.60 17.96
N GLU A 33 29.38 -13.32 19.02
CA GLU A 33 29.95 -13.22 20.39
C GLU A 33 30.53 -14.55 20.86
N LYS A 34 29.97 -15.67 20.45
CA LYS A 34 30.51 -17.00 20.79
C LYS A 34 31.74 -17.41 19.95
N ASP A 35 32.03 -16.72 18.88
CA ASP A 35 33.18 -16.98 18.02
C ASP A 35 34.30 -15.95 18.29
N ALA A 36 35.22 -16.30 19.14
CA ALA A 36 36.33 -15.43 19.52
C ALA A 36 37.17 -14.90 18.33
N ALA A 37 37.13 -15.57 17.20
CA ALA A 37 37.80 -15.11 15.99
C ALA A 37 37.03 -14.00 15.24
N LEU A 38 35.71 -13.99 15.31
CA LEU A 38 34.88 -12.94 14.76
C LEU A 38 34.72 -11.77 15.73
N GLU A 39 34.47 -12.04 17.01
CA GLU A 39 34.33 -11.04 18.08
C GLU A 39 35.49 -10.03 18.11
N ARG A 40 36.73 -10.51 18.00
CA ARG A 40 37.92 -9.66 18.00
C ARG A 40 38.12 -8.81 16.75
N ARG A 41 37.35 -9.07 15.68
CA ARG A 41 37.52 -8.41 14.38
C ARG A 41 36.37 -7.51 13.99
N PHE A 42 35.26 -7.61 14.69
CA PHE A 42 34.11 -6.74 14.48
C PHE A 42 33.88 -5.89 15.73
N GLN A 43 33.78 -4.60 15.54
CA GLN A 43 33.34 -3.71 16.61
C GLN A 43 31.81 -3.55 16.49
N PRO A 44 31.06 -3.92 17.53
CA PRO A 44 29.60 -3.74 17.53
C PRO A 44 29.24 -2.25 17.57
N VAL A 45 28.31 -1.89 16.72
CA VAL A 45 27.65 -0.57 16.70
C VAL A 45 26.19 -0.80 16.94
N MET A 46 25.68 -0.35 18.08
CA MET A 46 24.27 -0.45 18.42
C MET A 46 23.49 0.58 17.61
N VAL A 47 22.40 0.13 17.01
CA VAL A 47 21.44 0.98 16.31
C VAL A 47 20.12 0.86 17.06
N ASP A 48 19.81 1.87 17.85
CA ASP A 48 18.58 1.93 18.64
C ASP A 48 17.39 2.37 17.77
N GLU A 49 16.17 2.09 18.27
CA GLU A 49 14.95 2.60 17.67
C GLU A 49 14.94 4.13 17.69
N PRO A 50 14.66 4.81 16.56
CA PRO A 50 14.60 6.27 16.53
C PRO A 50 13.40 6.79 17.35
N SER A 51 13.50 8.03 17.81
CA SER A 51 12.39 8.74 18.42
C SER A 51 11.28 8.99 17.39
N VAL A 52 10.08 9.37 17.86
CA VAL A 52 8.96 9.74 16.97
C VAL A 52 9.35 10.94 16.08
N GLU A 53 10.07 11.92 16.64
CA GLU A 53 10.56 13.09 15.91
C GLU A 53 11.57 12.70 14.82
N ASP A 54 12.49 11.78 15.14
CA ASP A 54 13.45 11.27 14.18
C ASP A 54 12.76 10.47 13.08
N ALA A 55 11.77 9.65 13.44
CA ALA A 55 10.96 8.90 12.47
C ALA A 55 10.19 9.82 11.51
N ILE A 56 9.61 10.91 12.01
CA ILE A 56 8.97 11.93 11.17
C ILE A 56 9.98 12.54 10.17
N SER A 57 11.19 12.82 10.65
CA SER A 57 12.26 13.37 9.80
C SER A 57 12.68 12.37 8.71
N ILE A 58 12.76 11.08 9.03
CA ILE A 58 13.02 10.00 8.08
C ILE A 58 11.88 9.91 7.04
N LEU A 59 10.62 9.92 7.49
CA LEU A 59 9.45 9.88 6.60
C LEU A 59 9.41 11.07 5.64
N ARG A 60 9.75 12.28 6.11
CA ARG A 60 9.88 13.47 5.25
C ARG A 60 10.94 13.28 4.16
N GLY A 61 12.05 12.64 4.49
CA GLY A 61 13.09 12.30 3.53
C GLY A 61 12.69 11.25 2.48
N LEU A 62 11.73 10.37 2.84
CA LEU A 62 11.22 9.32 1.96
C LEU A 62 9.98 9.77 1.15
N LYS A 63 9.28 10.81 1.59
CA LYS A 63 8.01 11.31 1.06
C LYS A 63 7.97 11.35 -0.46
N GLU A 64 8.90 12.05 -1.09
CA GLU A 64 8.91 12.26 -2.53
C GLU A 64 8.99 10.92 -3.30
N ARG A 65 9.74 9.96 -2.80
CA ARG A 65 9.85 8.62 -3.42
C ARG A 65 8.53 7.88 -3.39
N TYR A 66 7.81 7.93 -2.26
CA TYR A 66 6.50 7.30 -2.10
C TYR A 66 5.43 8.01 -2.94
N GLU A 67 5.45 9.35 -3.00
CA GLU A 67 4.57 10.13 -3.88
C GLU A 67 4.74 9.75 -5.35
N VAL A 68 5.97 9.60 -5.82
CA VAL A 68 6.25 9.18 -7.19
C VAL A 68 5.85 7.74 -7.45
N PHE A 69 6.14 6.84 -6.50
CA PHE A 69 5.86 5.41 -6.65
C PHE A 69 4.37 5.11 -6.70
N HIS A 70 3.59 5.69 -5.79
CA HIS A 70 2.14 5.47 -5.71
C HIS A 70 1.32 6.43 -6.59
N GLY A 71 1.89 7.55 -7.05
CA GLY A 71 1.17 8.57 -7.80
C GLY A 71 0.16 9.36 -6.97
N VAL A 72 0.37 9.45 -5.66
CA VAL A 72 -0.49 10.16 -4.70
C VAL A 72 0.31 11.24 -3.96
N LYS A 73 -0.37 12.28 -3.47
CA LYS A 73 0.26 13.30 -2.63
C LYS A 73 0.13 12.95 -1.15
N ILE A 74 1.24 13.10 -0.42
CA ILE A 74 1.30 12.83 1.01
C ILE A 74 1.45 14.16 1.75
N THR A 75 0.53 14.48 2.66
CA THR A 75 0.62 15.69 3.49
C THR A 75 1.61 15.49 4.64
N ASP A 76 2.19 16.59 5.15
CA ASP A 76 3.07 16.52 6.33
C ASP A 76 2.32 16.00 7.57
N SER A 77 1.05 16.40 7.72
CA SER A 77 0.18 15.91 8.79
C SER A 77 -0.04 14.39 8.74
N ALA A 78 -0.10 13.79 7.55
CA ALA A 78 -0.19 12.34 7.40
C ALA A 78 1.08 11.63 7.89
N LEU A 79 2.26 12.18 7.61
CA LEU A 79 3.54 11.64 8.10
C LEU A 79 3.64 11.71 9.64
N VAL A 80 3.24 12.85 10.22
CA VAL A 80 3.18 13.02 11.68
C VAL A 80 2.18 12.04 12.29
N ALA A 81 1.00 11.87 11.69
CA ALA A 81 0.01 10.90 12.15
C ALA A 81 0.53 9.47 12.04
N ALA A 82 1.17 9.10 10.94
CA ALA A 82 1.74 7.76 10.75
C ALA A 82 2.76 7.41 11.83
N ALA A 83 3.72 8.31 12.11
CA ALA A 83 4.71 8.09 13.16
C ALA A 83 4.07 8.01 14.57
N THR A 84 3.16 8.92 14.88
CA THR A 84 2.53 8.99 16.21
C THR A 84 1.58 7.82 16.47
N LEU A 85 0.72 7.48 15.49
CA LEU A 85 -0.26 6.42 15.64
C LEU A 85 0.39 5.04 15.60
N SER A 86 1.37 4.81 14.73
CA SER A 86 2.11 3.55 14.69
C SER A 86 2.87 3.32 16.01
N ASN A 87 3.48 4.37 16.58
CA ASN A 87 4.16 4.26 17.86
C ASN A 87 3.20 3.94 19.01
N ARG A 88 1.98 4.46 18.95
CA ARG A 88 0.97 4.27 20.00
C ARG A 88 0.26 2.92 19.92
N TYR A 89 -0.05 2.43 18.72
CA TYR A 89 -0.95 1.29 18.53
C TYR A 89 -0.27 0.03 17.99
N ILE A 90 0.93 0.14 17.40
CA ILE A 90 1.69 -1.00 16.90
C ILE A 90 2.86 -1.26 17.84
N SER A 91 2.74 -2.30 18.67
CA SER A 91 3.73 -2.66 19.71
C SER A 91 4.69 -3.77 19.33
N ASP A 92 4.39 -4.53 18.27
CA ASP A 92 5.16 -5.68 17.81
C ASP A 92 6.20 -5.34 16.73
N ARG A 93 6.30 -4.06 16.35
CA ARG A 93 7.25 -3.53 15.38
C ARG A 93 7.90 -2.25 15.88
N PHE A 94 9.03 -1.89 15.29
CA PHE A 94 9.85 -0.74 15.68
C PHE A 94 9.73 0.40 14.67
N LEU A 95 9.96 1.63 15.13
CA LEU A 95 10.19 2.78 14.27
C LEU A 95 11.56 2.65 13.57
N PRO A 96 11.74 3.14 12.35
CA PRO A 96 10.73 3.84 11.53
C PRO A 96 9.83 2.90 10.73
N ASP A 97 10.12 1.60 10.68
CA ASP A 97 9.51 0.64 9.75
C ASP A 97 7.98 0.61 9.88
N LYS A 98 7.44 0.51 11.10
CA LYS A 98 5.98 0.50 11.33
C LYS A 98 5.27 1.77 10.82
N ALA A 99 5.95 2.89 10.82
CA ALA A 99 5.41 4.14 10.30
C ALA A 99 5.51 4.21 8.76
N ILE A 100 6.59 3.68 8.20
CA ILE A 100 6.78 3.54 6.74
C ILE A 100 5.72 2.60 6.17
N ASP A 101 5.52 1.43 6.77
CA ASP A 101 4.50 0.46 6.35
C ASP A 101 3.10 1.09 6.34
N LEU A 102 2.77 1.88 7.37
CA LEU A 102 1.48 2.55 7.47
C LEU A 102 1.27 3.59 6.34
N VAL A 103 2.32 4.33 5.98
CA VAL A 103 2.28 5.28 4.85
C VAL A 103 2.13 4.54 3.53
N ASP A 104 2.89 3.46 3.33
CA ASP A 104 2.85 2.65 2.11
C ASP A 104 1.47 2.04 1.88
N GLU A 105 0.90 1.42 2.91
CA GLU A 105 -0.42 0.81 2.85
C GLU A 105 -1.53 1.84 2.61
N ALA A 106 -1.47 3.00 3.28
CA ALA A 106 -2.42 4.08 3.06
C ALA A 106 -2.35 4.64 1.64
N CYS A 107 -1.14 4.82 1.08
CA CYS A 107 -0.97 5.27 -0.29
C CYS A 107 -1.49 4.24 -1.31
N ALA A 108 -1.23 2.94 -1.06
CA ALA A 108 -1.73 1.86 -1.91
C ALA A 108 -3.27 1.78 -1.90
N LEU A 109 -3.89 1.98 -0.73
CA LEU A 109 -5.34 2.02 -0.59
C LEU A 109 -5.95 3.18 -1.39
N ILE A 110 -5.44 4.40 -1.19
CA ILE A 110 -5.90 5.60 -1.92
C ILE A 110 -5.72 5.42 -3.43
N LYS A 111 -4.59 4.87 -3.87
CA LYS A 111 -4.38 4.60 -5.29
C LYS A 111 -5.42 3.60 -5.83
N THR A 112 -5.72 2.56 -5.08
CA THR A 112 -6.75 1.57 -5.47
C THR A 112 -8.13 2.22 -5.57
N GLU A 113 -8.45 3.14 -4.65
CA GLU A 113 -9.70 3.90 -4.68
C GLU A 113 -9.76 4.85 -5.89
N LEU A 114 -8.66 5.52 -6.22
CA LEU A 114 -8.56 6.40 -7.40
C LEU A 114 -8.64 5.63 -8.73
N ASP A 115 -8.05 4.44 -8.78
CA ASP A 115 -8.05 3.58 -9.97
C ASP A 115 -9.34 2.73 -10.07
N SER A 116 -10.15 2.65 -9.02
CA SER A 116 -11.41 1.91 -8.97
C SER A 116 -12.57 2.81 -9.35
N MET A 117 -13.47 2.31 -10.22
CA MET A 117 -14.76 2.97 -10.43
C MET A 117 -15.51 3.00 -9.08
N PRO A 118 -16.07 4.16 -8.67
CA PRO A 118 -16.86 4.22 -7.45
C PRO A 118 -17.93 3.13 -7.43
N THR A 119 -18.13 2.49 -6.27
CA THR A 119 -19.08 1.37 -6.12
C THR A 119 -20.49 1.75 -6.57
N GLU A 120 -20.86 3.02 -6.41
CA GLU A 120 -22.14 3.59 -6.84
C GLU A 120 -22.25 3.60 -8.37
N LEU A 121 -21.22 4.06 -9.08
CA LEU A 121 -21.17 4.05 -10.55
C LEU A 121 -21.17 2.63 -11.13
N ASP A 122 -20.42 1.69 -10.53
CA ASP A 122 -20.44 0.28 -10.93
C ASP A 122 -21.83 -0.34 -10.74
N GLY A 123 -22.52 0.02 -9.65
CA GLY A 123 -23.90 -0.39 -9.39
C GLY A 123 -24.89 0.11 -10.44
N LEU A 124 -24.83 1.40 -10.79
CA LEU A 124 -25.66 2.02 -11.83
C LEU A 124 -25.37 1.40 -13.20
N GLN A 125 -24.11 1.23 -13.55
CA GLN A 125 -23.72 0.62 -14.83
C GLN A 125 -24.24 -0.82 -14.99
N ARG A 126 -24.15 -1.64 -13.92
CA ARG A 126 -24.70 -3.00 -13.93
C ARG A 126 -26.21 -3.00 -14.09
N ARG A 127 -26.90 -2.05 -13.45
CA ARG A 127 -28.37 -1.93 -13.57
C ARG A 127 -28.78 -1.51 -14.97
N ILE A 128 -28.08 -0.54 -15.57
CA ILE A 128 -28.30 -0.13 -16.97
C ILE A 128 -28.11 -1.32 -17.90
N MET A 129 -27.03 -2.08 -17.77
CA MET A 129 -26.76 -3.26 -18.60
C MET A 129 -27.85 -4.33 -18.48
N GLN A 130 -28.37 -4.59 -17.27
CA GLN A 130 -29.48 -5.52 -17.06
C GLN A 130 -30.74 -5.07 -17.79
N LEU A 131 -31.08 -3.79 -17.70
CA LEU A 131 -32.26 -3.24 -18.37
C LEU A 131 -32.10 -3.20 -19.89
N GLU A 132 -30.91 -2.97 -20.42
CA GLU A 132 -30.63 -3.06 -21.87
C GLU A 132 -30.80 -4.48 -22.40
N ILE A 133 -30.38 -5.49 -21.63
CA ILE A 133 -30.60 -6.90 -21.98
C ILE A 133 -32.12 -7.21 -22.00
N GLU A 134 -32.87 -6.74 -20.99
CA GLU A 134 -34.32 -6.91 -20.90
C GLU A 134 -35.02 -6.18 -22.07
N GLU A 135 -34.58 -4.96 -22.39
CA GLU A 135 -35.07 -4.19 -23.53
C GLU A 135 -34.89 -4.94 -24.85
N ALA A 136 -33.69 -5.50 -25.06
CA ALA A 136 -33.39 -6.27 -26.27
C ALA A 136 -34.23 -7.56 -26.39
N ALA A 137 -34.59 -8.16 -25.26
CA ALA A 137 -35.51 -9.31 -25.23
C ALA A 137 -36.94 -8.90 -25.55
N LEU A 138 -37.48 -7.86 -24.89
CA LEU A 138 -38.84 -7.37 -25.07
C LEU A 138 -39.11 -6.82 -26.50
N LYS A 139 -38.10 -6.23 -27.11
CA LYS A 139 -38.22 -5.78 -28.55
C LYS A 139 -38.49 -6.91 -29.54
N LYS A 140 -38.22 -8.16 -29.17
CA LYS A 140 -38.51 -9.33 -30.01
C LYS A 140 -39.93 -9.88 -29.83
N GLU A 141 -40.61 -9.44 -28.78
CA GLU A 141 -41.97 -9.86 -28.45
C GLU A 141 -42.98 -8.84 -28.96
N ASN A 142 -44.13 -9.32 -29.48
CA ASN A 142 -45.14 -8.47 -30.10
C ASN A 142 -46.47 -8.44 -29.33
N ASP A 143 -46.48 -8.93 -28.09
CA ASP A 143 -47.65 -8.89 -27.25
C ASP A 143 -47.80 -7.55 -26.53
N ARG A 144 -49.06 -7.21 -26.18
CA ARG A 144 -49.38 -5.91 -25.58
C ARG A 144 -48.71 -5.69 -24.22
N LEU A 145 -48.55 -6.75 -23.40
CA LEU A 145 -47.93 -6.66 -22.09
C LEU A 145 -46.43 -6.35 -22.19
N SER A 146 -45.74 -6.97 -23.14
CA SER A 146 -44.34 -6.72 -23.44
C SER A 146 -44.11 -5.29 -23.97
N GLN A 147 -45.04 -4.75 -24.74
CA GLN A 147 -44.98 -3.36 -25.19
C GLN A 147 -45.16 -2.35 -24.05
N ASP A 148 -46.13 -2.57 -23.16
CA ASP A 148 -46.34 -1.71 -21.98
C ASP A 148 -45.13 -1.77 -21.05
N ARG A 149 -44.51 -2.94 -20.84
CA ARG A 149 -43.29 -3.10 -20.09
C ARG A 149 -42.08 -2.39 -20.74
N LEU A 150 -41.98 -2.46 -22.07
CA LEU A 150 -40.93 -1.82 -22.85
C LEU A 150 -40.92 -0.29 -22.66
N VAL A 151 -42.10 0.34 -22.69
CA VAL A 151 -42.22 1.80 -22.48
C VAL A 151 -41.74 2.20 -21.07
N ASN A 152 -42.16 1.45 -20.04
CA ASN A 152 -41.77 1.73 -18.67
C ASN A 152 -40.26 1.52 -18.49
N LEU A 153 -39.69 0.46 -19.09
CA LEU A 153 -38.28 0.14 -19.02
C LEU A 153 -37.42 1.19 -19.73
N GLN A 154 -37.84 1.70 -20.87
CA GLN A 154 -37.13 2.78 -21.56
C GLN A 154 -37.11 4.08 -20.78
N LYS A 155 -38.15 4.36 -19.98
CA LYS A 155 -38.19 5.50 -19.08
C LYS A 155 -37.19 5.30 -17.93
N GLU A 156 -37.21 4.14 -17.28
CA GLU A 156 -36.27 3.76 -16.22
C GLU A 156 -34.79 3.83 -16.70
N LEU A 157 -34.55 3.36 -17.93
CA LEU A 157 -33.22 3.44 -18.58
C LEU A 157 -32.76 4.88 -18.81
N GLY A 158 -33.66 5.77 -19.22
CA GLY A 158 -33.35 7.20 -19.39
C GLY A 158 -32.95 7.84 -18.07
N GLU A 159 -33.77 7.64 -17.03
CA GLU A 159 -33.51 8.19 -15.69
C GLU A 159 -32.17 7.68 -15.11
N LEU A 160 -31.85 6.40 -15.26
CA LEU A 160 -30.60 5.81 -14.77
C LEU A 160 -29.36 6.27 -15.56
N ARG A 161 -29.50 6.55 -16.85
CA ARG A 161 -28.39 7.10 -17.65
C ARG A 161 -28.09 8.53 -17.27
N ASP A 162 -29.11 9.35 -17.05
CA ASP A 162 -28.93 10.73 -16.58
C ASP A 162 -28.27 10.74 -15.20
N GLU A 163 -28.68 9.85 -14.27
CA GLU A 163 -28.05 9.69 -12.95
C GLU A 163 -26.59 9.21 -13.05
N TYR A 164 -26.29 8.31 -13.98
CA TYR A 164 -24.93 7.84 -14.22
C TYR A 164 -24.03 8.97 -14.73
N ASP A 165 -24.48 9.72 -15.73
CA ASP A 165 -23.72 10.83 -16.33
C ASP A 165 -23.46 11.94 -15.30
N ASP A 166 -24.46 12.30 -14.46
CA ASP A 166 -24.33 13.28 -13.38
C ASP A 166 -23.30 12.81 -12.32
N SER A 167 -23.36 11.54 -11.93
CA SER A 167 -22.44 10.94 -10.93
C SER A 167 -21.02 10.78 -11.47
N GLU A 168 -20.85 10.49 -12.76
CA GLU A 168 -19.56 10.45 -13.44
C GLU A 168 -18.91 11.84 -13.47
N GLU A 169 -19.68 12.89 -13.82
CA GLU A 169 -19.19 14.26 -13.81
C GLU A 169 -18.78 14.74 -12.41
N GLU A 170 -19.52 14.39 -11.37
CA GLU A 170 -19.14 14.73 -9.98
C GLU A 170 -17.85 14.05 -9.53
N THR A 171 -17.62 12.82 -9.97
CA THR A 171 -16.43 12.04 -9.63
C THR A 171 -15.17 12.60 -10.30
N PHE A 172 -15.25 13.05 -11.54
CA PHE A 172 -14.11 13.65 -12.26
C PHE A 172 -13.86 15.12 -11.93
N LYS A 173 -14.74 15.80 -11.19
CA LYS A 173 -14.55 17.18 -10.72
C LYS A 173 -13.86 17.28 -9.34
N LYS A 174 -13.65 16.16 -8.63
CA LYS A 174 -12.95 16.10 -7.34
C LYS A 174 -11.49 15.76 -7.50
#